data_6bb09c14d888f75dd4a85734488ad85d
#
_entry.id   6bb09c14d888f75dd4a85734488ad85d
#
_cell.length_a   1.000
_cell.length_b   1.000
_cell.length_c   1.000
_cell.angle_alpha   90.00
_cell.angle_beta   90.00
_cell.angle_gamma   90.00
#
_symmetry.space_group_name_H-M   'P 1'
#
loop_
_entity.id
_entity.type
_entity.pdbx_description
1 polymer ?
#
loop_
_entity_poly.entity_id
_entity_poly.type
_entity_poly.pdbx_seq_one_letter_code
_entity_poly.pdbx_strand_id
1 'polypeptide(L)'
;MIVAYFWTITPSRIPFALVAMGIDRIFLRASKNVGFFKSLGTGKGETFTPADANSLRWGLIAQVHDIDAFDQSFVVKQWRKNSVSEFRAVLEPISSHGQWAKQEPFVASAKDWTGPVAAITRARIKWHQNFRFWSSVPPVTMSLKSAPGLIAAIGIGEAPIGLQGTFSLWESGDAIKNFAYKGAAHQKAIADTSTYKWYSEELFARFAVRDTRGSINS
;
A
#
# COMPACT_ATOMS: atom_id res chain seq x y z
N MET A 1 -11.61 -6.77 9.59
CA MET A 1 -11.55 -5.79 8.49
C MET A 1 -10.13 -5.26 8.36
N ILE A 2 -9.77 -4.68 7.20
CA ILE A 2 -8.48 -4.01 7.00
C ILE A 2 -8.76 -2.51 6.91
N VAL A 3 -7.92 -1.70 7.54
CA VAL A 3 -7.94 -0.24 7.41
C VAL A 3 -6.62 0.23 6.78
N ALA A 4 -6.71 1.15 5.84
CA ALA A 4 -5.56 1.82 5.24
C ALA A 4 -5.67 3.33 5.51
N TYR A 5 -4.64 3.90 6.11
CA TYR A 5 -4.51 5.34 6.33
C TYR A 5 -3.34 5.89 5.55
N PHE A 6 -3.52 7.09 5.02
CA PHE A 6 -2.44 7.92 4.49
C PHE A 6 -2.59 9.33 5.06
N TRP A 7 -1.53 9.82 5.69
CA TRP A 7 -1.47 11.15 6.30
C TRP A 7 -0.45 12.01 5.57
N THR A 8 -0.84 13.21 5.18
CA THR A 8 0.07 14.22 4.65
C THR A 8 0.44 15.18 5.77
N ILE A 9 1.73 15.43 5.97
CA ILE A 9 2.27 16.30 7.02
C ILE A 9 3.01 17.49 6.42
N THR A 10 3.22 18.53 7.22
CA THR A 10 4.11 19.63 6.84
C THR A 10 5.60 19.24 7.05
N PRO A 11 6.56 19.90 6.38
CA PRO A 11 7.99 19.62 6.58
C PRO A 11 8.45 19.72 8.04
N SER A 12 7.87 20.63 8.83
CA SER A 12 8.17 20.78 10.26
C SER A 12 7.76 19.59 11.12
N ARG A 13 6.91 18.70 10.59
CA ARG A 13 6.43 17.47 11.27
C ARG A 13 7.21 16.21 10.89
N ILE A 14 8.22 16.30 10.03
CA ILE A 14 9.06 15.13 9.67
C ILE A 14 9.70 14.49 10.91
N PRO A 15 10.28 15.23 11.89
CA PRO A 15 10.81 14.61 13.10
C PRO A 15 9.75 13.84 13.90
N PHE A 16 8.53 14.37 14.01
CA PHE A 16 7.40 13.64 14.61
C PHE A 16 7.16 12.32 13.87
N ALA A 17 7.06 12.33 12.56
CA ALA A 17 6.77 11.14 11.76
C ALA A 17 7.81 10.04 11.95
N LEU A 18 9.09 10.39 11.96
CA LEU A 18 10.20 9.45 12.19
C LEU A 18 10.12 8.80 13.58
N VAL A 19 9.81 9.58 14.62
CA VAL A 19 9.64 9.06 15.99
C VAL A 19 8.38 8.20 16.08
N ALA A 20 7.27 8.66 15.50
CA ALA A 20 5.99 7.95 15.50
C ALA A 20 6.12 6.56 14.83
N MET A 21 6.82 6.44 13.70
CA MET A 21 7.07 5.15 13.03
C MET A 21 7.70 4.10 13.95
N GLY A 22 8.53 4.51 14.90
CA GLY A 22 9.12 3.62 15.92
C GLY A 22 8.15 3.32 17.06
N ILE A 23 7.57 4.37 17.65
CA ILE A 23 6.71 4.29 18.85
C ILE A 23 5.39 3.57 18.55
N ASP A 24 4.77 3.84 17.41
CA ASP A 24 3.49 3.24 17.03
C ASP A 24 3.55 1.72 16.99
N ARG A 25 4.70 1.14 16.65
CA ARG A 25 4.90 -0.32 16.68
C ARG A 25 4.67 -0.91 18.07
N ILE A 26 5.00 -0.19 19.12
CA ILE A 26 4.81 -0.63 20.49
C ILE A 26 3.31 -0.66 20.81
N PHE A 27 2.60 0.43 20.54
CA PHE A 27 1.16 0.54 20.79
C PHE A 27 0.34 -0.43 19.95
N LEU A 28 0.68 -0.57 18.66
CA LEU A 28 -0.03 -1.46 17.75
C LEU A 28 0.16 -2.94 18.12
N ARG A 29 1.38 -3.34 18.56
CA ARG A 29 1.64 -4.69 19.05
C ARG A 29 0.95 -5.00 20.38
N ALA A 30 0.80 -4.02 21.25
CA ALA A 30 0.13 -4.17 22.53
C ALA A 30 -1.42 -4.16 22.39
N SER A 31 -1.94 -3.70 21.27
CA SER A 31 -3.38 -3.57 21.06
C SER A 31 -4.03 -4.92 20.76
N LYS A 32 -5.01 -5.32 21.57
CA LYS A 32 -5.86 -6.50 21.31
C LYS A 32 -6.77 -6.33 20.08
N ASN A 33 -6.95 -5.09 19.62
CA ASN A 33 -7.76 -4.77 18.43
C ASN A 33 -7.01 -4.98 17.12
N VAL A 34 -5.68 -5.19 17.16
CA VAL A 34 -4.82 -5.25 15.94
C VAL A 34 -4.22 -6.64 15.82
N GLY A 35 -4.52 -7.32 14.71
CA GLY A 35 -3.92 -8.63 14.38
C GLY A 35 -2.63 -8.48 13.56
N PHE A 36 -2.69 -7.74 12.48
CA PHE A 36 -1.56 -7.46 11.59
C PHE A 36 -1.47 -5.97 11.30
N PHE A 37 -0.27 -5.43 11.18
CA PHE A 37 -0.08 -4.04 10.76
C PHE A 37 1.25 -3.79 10.07
N LYS A 38 1.30 -2.73 9.26
CA LYS A 38 2.49 -2.18 8.63
C LYS A 38 2.43 -0.66 8.62
N SER A 39 3.39 -0.04 9.31
CA SER A 39 3.69 1.38 9.15
C SER A 39 4.54 1.57 7.90
N LEU A 40 4.19 2.53 7.04
CA LEU A 40 4.72 2.67 5.71
C LEU A 40 5.24 4.08 5.46
N GLY A 41 6.41 4.19 4.87
CA GLY A 41 6.77 5.35 4.08
C GLY A 41 6.02 5.30 2.75
N THR A 42 5.94 6.45 2.07
CA THR A 42 5.34 6.50 0.73
C THR A 42 6.31 7.05 -0.31
N GLY A 43 6.00 6.81 -1.57
CA GLY A 43 6.69 7.33 -2.73
C GLY A 43 5.72 7.91 -3.74
N LYS A 44 6.25 8.66 -4.70
CA LYS A 44 5.47 9.19 -5.84
C LYS A 44 4.97 8.05 -6.74
N GLY A 45 5.54 6.85 -6.60
CA GLY A 45 5.21 5.68 -7.41
C GLY A 45 5.68 5.81 -8.85
N GLU A 46 6.82 6.45 -9.08
CA GLU A 46 7.37 6.70 -10.42
C GLU A 46 8.51 5.74 -10.77
N THR A 47 9.49 5.62 -9.89
CA THR A 47 10.71 4.85 -10.15
C THR A 47 10.96 3.75 -9.12
N PHE A 48 10.31 3.81 -7.96
CA PHE A 48 10.57 2.96 -6.80
C PHE A 48 12.02 3.01 -6.30
N THR A 49 12.77 4.04 -6.68
CA THR A 49 14.11 4.32 -6.14
C THR A 49 13.99 5.13 -4.85
N PRO A 50 15.05 5.23 -4.03
CA PRO A 50 15.05 6.10 -2.84
C PRO A 50 14.73 7.58 -3.15
N ALA A 51 15.06 8.07 -4.36
CA ALA A 51 14.75 9.43 -4.82
C ALA A 51 13.23 9.66 -5.04
N ASP A 52 12.45 8.59 -5.15
CA ASP A 52 11.00 8.62 -5.29
C ASP A 52 10.27 8.80 -3.96
N ALA A 53 11.00 8.74 -2.82
CA ALA A 53 10.40 8.83 -1.50
C ALA A 53 9.70 10.16 -1.26
N ASN A 54 8.51 10.10 -0.68
CA ASN A 54 7.74 11.27 -0.25
C ASN A 54 7.75 11.35 1.29
N SER A 55 8.66 12.14 1.84
CA SER A 55 8.79 12.33 3.28
C SER A 55 7.64 13.09 3.94
N LEU A 56 6.74 13.65 3.13
CA LEU A 56 5.56 14.39 3.62
C LEU A 56 4.30 13.52 3.68
N ARG A 57 4.34 12.29 3.16
CA ARG A 57 3.20 11.37 3.23
C ARG A 57 3.61 10.05 3.88
N TRP A 58 2.80 9.60 4.83
CA TRP A 58 3.05 8.39 5.61
C TRP A 58 1.80 7.52 5.63
N GLY A 59 1.97 6.21 5.74
CA GLY A 59 0.85 5.27 5.67
C GLY A 59 0.85 4.26 6.81
N LEU A 60 -0.34 3.71 7.06
CA LEU A 60 -0.56 2.59 7.95
C LEU A 60 -1.59 1.66 7.32
N ILE A 61 -1.26 0.38 7.24
CA ILE A 61 -2.22 -0.68 6.91
C ILE A 61 -2.34 -1.57 8.14
N ALA A 62 -3.55 -1.81 8.60
CA ALA A 62 -3.79 -2.63 9.77
C ALA A 62 -5.02 -3.53 9.59
N GLN A 63 -4.93 -4.77 10.07
CA GLN A 63 -6.06 -5.65 10.29
C GLN A 63 -6.61 -5.38 11.68
N VAL A 64 -7.88 -5.01 11.77
CA VAL A 64 -8.52 -4.62 13.02
C VAL A 64 -9.83 -5.38 13.24
N HIS A 65 -10.16 -5.60 14.50
CA HIS A 65 -11.43 -6.23 14.89
C HIS A 65 -12.56 -5.20 14.94
N ASP A 66 -12.30 -4.04 15.55
CA ASP A 66 -13.23 -2.92 15.71
C ASP A 66 -12.62 -1.67 15.08
N ILE A 67 -13.26 -1.17 14.00
CA ILE A 67 -12.80 -0.02 13.21
C ILE A 67 -12.96 1.27 14.02
N ASP A 68 -14.11 1.46 14.68
CA ASP A 68 -14.40 2.69 15.40
C ASP A 68 -13.49 2.85 16.62
N ALA A 69 -13.24 1.77 17.35
CA ALA A 69 -12.26 1.76 18.42
C ALA A 69 -10.84 2.05 17.91
N PHE A 70 -10.50 1.56 16.71
CA PHE A 70 -9.20 1.83 16.10
C PHE A 70 -9.07 3.29 15.65
N ASP A 71 -10.10 3.87 15.06
CA ASP A 71 -10.16 5.30 14.68
C ASP A 71 -9.97 6.23 15.90
N GLN A 72 -10.33 5.77 17.09
CA GLN A 72 -10.15 6.48 18.34
C GLN A 72 -8.85 6.14 19.09
N SER A 73 -8.03 5.25 18.54
CA SER A 73 -6.76 4.85 19.13
C SER A 73 -5.77 6.01 19.24
N PHE A 74 -4.82 5.89 20.18
CA PHE A 74 -3.73 6.86 20.34
C PHE A 74 -2.97 7.07 19.03
N VAL A 75 -2.64 5.99 18.31
CA VAL A 75 -1.90 6.04 17.04
C VAL A 75 -2.63 6.87 16.00
N VAL A 76 -3.91 6.61 15.74
CA VAL A 76 -4.67 7.37 14.73
C VAL A 76 -4.85 8.83 15.17
N LYS A 77 -5.18 9.08 16.44
CA LYS A 77 -5.37 10.45 16.96
C LYS A 77 -4.11 11.31 16.85
N GLN A 78 -2.94 10.76 17.18
CA GLN A 78 -1.71 11.54 17.08
C GLN A 78 -1.33 11.85 15.62
N TRP A 79 -1.51 10.92 14.69
CA TRP A 79 -1.28 11.19 13.27
C TRP A 79 -2.26 12.25 12.75
N ARG A 80 -3.54 12.11 13.03
CA ARG A 80 -4.59 13.08 12.66
C ARG A 80 -4.28 14.49 13.17
N LYS A 81 -3.83 14.62 14.43
CA LYS A 81 -3.44 15.91 15.03
C LYS A 81 -2.24 16.56 14.34
N ASN A 82 -1.32 15.78 13.78
CA ASN A 82 -0.06 16.25 13.22
C ASN A 82 -0.05 16.28 11.68
N SER A 83 -1.16 15.93 11.03
CA SER A 83 -1.33 15.95 9.57
C SER A 83 -2.18 17.12 9.10
N VAL A 84 -1.96 17.54 7.88
CA VAL A 84 -2.77 18.55 7.17
C VAL A 84 -3.89 17.90 6.35
N SER A 85 -3.72 16.63 5.99
CA SER A 85 -4.77 15.83 5.37
C SER A 85 -4.67 14.37 5.79
N GLU A 86 -5.82 13.69 5.78
CA GLU A 86 -5.95 12.27 6.06
C GLU A 86 -6.81 11.63 4.97
N PHE A 87 -6.35 10.51 4.44
CA PHE A 87 -7.19 9.58 3.71
C PHE A 87 -7.31 8.29 4.51
N ARG A 88 -8.51 7.75 4.62
CA ARG A 88 -8.79 6.47 5.26
C ARG A 88 -9.65 5.62 4.35
N ALA A 89 -9.32 4.36 4.19
CA ALA A 89 -10.17 3.35 3.54
C ALA A 89 -10.42 2.17 4.47
N VAL A 90 -11.67 1.69 4.49
CA VAL A 90 -12.07 0.41 5.08
C VAL A 90 -12.15 -0.62 3.98
N LEU A 91 -11.43 -1.70 4.13
CA LEU A 91 -11.17 -2.67 3.12
C LEU A 91 -11.57 -4.07 3.59
N GLU A 92 -12.19 -4.83 2.70
CA GLU A 92 -12.49 -6.24 2.94
C GLU A 92 -11.82 -7.10 1.86
N PRO A 93 -11.02 -8.13 2.22
CA PRO A 93 -10.27 -8.89 1.23
C PRO A 93 -11.17 -9.65 0.26
N ILE A 94 -10.96 -9.44 -1.05
CA ILE A 94 -11.57 -10.22 -2.14
C ILE A 94 -10.66 -11.40 -2.50
N SER A 95 -9.36 -11.15 -2.59
CA SER A 95 -8.37 -12.17 -2.90
C SER A 95 -7.01 -11.75 -2.36
N SER A 96 -6.22 -12.73 -1.93
CA SER A 96 -4.83 -12.52 -1.53
C SER A 96 -3.99 -13.69 -2.01
N HIS A 97 -2.79 -13.40 -2.50
CA HIS A 97 -1.80 -14.37 -2.90
C HIS A 97 -0.42 -13.92 -2.45
N GLY A 98 0.35 -14.85 -1.89
CA GLY A 98 1.69 -14.56 -1.38
C GLY A 98 1.69 -14.12 0.08
N GLN A 99 2.82 -13.58 0.53
CA GLN A 99 3.07 -13.31 1.94
C GLN A 99 3.55 -11.88 2.18
N TRP A 100 3.29 -11.38 3.39
CA TRP A 100 3.85 -10.14 3.91
C TRP A 100 4.51 -10.39 5.27
N ALA A 101 5.83 -10.29 5.32
CA ALA A 101 6.65 -10.64 6.49
C ALA A 101 6.40 -12.09 6.95
N LYS A 102 6.41 -13.02 5.99
CA LYS A 102 6.18 -14.47 6.18
C LYS A 102 4.79 -14.81 6.77
N GLN A 103 3.83 -13.93 6.63
CA GLN A 103 2.44 -14.12 7.04
C GLN A 103 1.51 -13.98 5.85
N GLU A 104 0.36 -14.61 5.90
CA GLU A 104 -0.77 -14.45 4.97
C GLU A 104 -1.86 -13.63 5.67
N PRO A 105 -1.72 -12.29 5.71
CA PRO A 105 -2.52 -11.47 6.62
C PRO A 105 -3.95 -11.25 6.15
N PHE A 106 -4.27 -11.57 4.89
CA PHE A 106 -5.55 -11.24 4.29
C PHE A 106 -6.29 -12.50 3.85
N VAL A 107 -7.29 -12.88 4.61
CA VAL A 107 -8.18 -14.00 4.27
C VAL A 107 -9.37 -13.46 3.48
N ALA A 108 -9.61 -13.99 2.28
CA ALA A 108 -10.71 -13.57 1.43
C ALA A 108 -12.06 -13.78 2.13
N SER A 109 -12.87 -12.74 2.20
CA SER A 109 -14.19 -12.74 2.82
C SER A 109 -15.26 -12.02 2.00
N ALA A 110 -14.87 -11.00 1.22
CA ALA A 110 -15.79 -10.28 0.34
C ALA A 110 -16.17 -11.15 -0.87
N LYS A 111 -17.49 -11.34 -1.07
CA LYS A 111 -18.07 -12.05 -2.20
C LYS A 111 -18.86 -11.05 -3.07
N ASP A 112 -18.93 -11.33 -4.38
CA ASP A 112 -19.80 -10.65 -5.34
C ASP A 112 -19.73 -9.11 -5.30
N TRP A 113 -18.49 -8.57 -5.10
CA TRP A 113 -18.27 -7.14 -5.01
C TRP A 113 -18.20 -6.49 -6.39
N THR A 114 -19.04 -5.49 -6.64
CA THR A 114 -19.11 -4.73 -7.91
C THR A 114 -18.66 -3.28 -7.78
N GLY A 115 -18.42 -2.80 -6.57
CA GLY A 115 -17.98 -1.42 -6.28
C GLY A 115 -16.48 -1.20 -6.48
N PRO A 116 -15.97 -0.06 -5.97
CA PRO A 116 -14.55 0.29 -6.02
C PRO A 116 -13.66 -0.78 -5.37
N VAL A 117 -12.47 -0.96 -5.95
CA VAL A 117 -11.51 -1.97 -5.50
C VAL A 117 -10.18 -1.30 -5.15
N ALA A 118 -9.63 -1.62 -3.99
CA ALA A 118 -8.25 -1.32 -3.67
C ALA A 118 -7.36 -2.53 -3.97
N ALA A 119 -6.12 -2.28 -4.37
CA ALA A 119 -5.11 -3.33 -4.51
C ALA A 119 -3.83 -2.95 -3.78
N ILE A 120 -3.23 -3.95 -3.16
CA ILE A 120 -1.89 -3.88 -2.59
C ILE A 120 -1.02 -4.86 -3.35
N THR A 121 -0.01 -4.32 -4.02
CA THR A 121 1.06 -5.10 -4.64
C THR A 121 2.33 -4.80 -3.88
N ARG A 122 2.99 -5.82 -3.37
CA ARG A 122 4.20 -5.64 -2.57
C ARG A 122 5.21 -6.73 -2.90
N ALA A 123 6.49 -6.36 -2.93
CA ALA A 123 7.59 -7.29 -3.12
C ALA A 123 8.79 -6.95 -2.23
N ARG A 124 9.48 -8.00 -1.77
CA ARG A 124 10.82 -7.91 -1.22
C ARG A 124 11.80 -8.26 -2.32
N ILE A 125 12.49 -7.26 -2.84
CA ILE A 125 13.44 -7.41 -3.93
C ILE A 125 14.75 -7.97 -3.37
N LYS A 126 15.32 -8.97 -4.03
CA LYS A 126 16.67 -9.44 -3.72
C LYS A 126 17.66 -8.32 -3.96
N TRP A 127 18.55 -8.03 -3.00
CA TRP A 127 19.41 -6.83 -3.01
C TRP A 127 20.22 -6.67 -4.32
N HIS A 128 20.74 -7.78 -4.88
CA HIS A 128 21.53 -7.79 -6.12
C HIS A 128 20.67 -7.59 -7.40
N GLN A 129 19.36 -7.63 -7.29
CA GLN A 129 18.43 -7.43 -8.41
C GLN A 129 17.82 -6.02 -8.45
N ASN A 130 18.11 -5.15 -7.48
CA ASN A 130 17.50 -3.83 -7.38
C ASN A 130 17.69 -2.99 -8.65
N PHE A 131 18.91 -2.92 -9.21
CA PHE A 131 19.17 -2.13 -10.41
C PHE A 131 18.36 -2.61 -11.61
N ARG A 132 18.29 -3.93 -11.83
CA ARG A 132 17.53 -4.53 -12.92
C ARG A 132 16.03 -4.31 -12.74
N PHE A 133 15.54 -4.45 -11.52
CA PHE A 133 14.15 -4.14 -11.17
C PHE A 133 13.83 -2.67 -11.45
N TRP A 134 14.61 -1.73 -10.94
CA TRP A 134 14.39 -0.30 -11.14
C TRP A 134 14.39 0.12 -12.61
N SER A 135 15.19 -0.49 -13.46
CA SER A 135 15.17 -0.22 -14.91
C SER A 135 13.89 -0.68 -15.61
N SER A 136 13.19 -1.66 -15.02
CA SER A 136 11.94 -2.22 -15.58
C SER A 136 10.67 -1.55 -15.06
N VAL A 137 10.77 -0.72 -14.01
CA VAL A 137 9.62 -0.07 -13.35
C VAL A 137 8.99 1.06 -14.18
N PRO A 138 9.73 2.02 -14.78
CA PRO A 138 9.13 3.21 -15.38
C PRO A 138 8.05 2.93 -16.43
N PRO A 139 8.18 1.94 -17.34
CA PRO A 139 7.13 1.63 -18.30
C PRO A 139 5.83 1.16 -17.62
N VAL A 140 5.94 0.42 -16.52
CA VAL A 140 4.78 -0.11 -15.78
C VAL A 140 4.08 1.01 -15.01
N THR A 141 4.84 1.90 -14.37
CA THR A 141 4.27 3.04 -13.62
C THR A 141 3.63 4.07 -14.55
N MET A 142 4.21 4.33 -15.72
CA MET A 142 3.58 5.18 -16.74
C MET A 142 2.26 4.57 -17.22
N SER A 143 2.25 3.28 -17.53
CA SER A 143 1.04 2.55 -17.90
C SER A 143 -0.01 2.55 -16.79
N LEU A 144 0.41 2.46 -15.52
CA LEU A 144 -0.50 2.55 -14.38
C LEU A 144 -1.16 3.93 -14.29
N LYS A 145 -0.38 5.01 -14.38
CA LYS A 145 -0.91 6.39 -14.28
C LYS A 145 -1.95 6.72 -15.35
N SER A 146 -1.87 6.10 -16.53
CA SER A 146 -2.82 6.30 -17.62
C SER A 146 -3.90 5.22 -17.72
N ALA A 147 -3.97 4.32 -16.74
CA ALA A 147 -4.90 3.20 -16.78
C ALA A 147 -6.36 3.67 -16.58
N PRO A 148 -7.29 3.32 -17.48
CA PRO A 148 -8.70 3.64 -17.31
C PRO A 148 -9.27 3.05 -16.02
N GLY A 149 -10.02 3.88 -15.28
CA GLY A 149 -10.63 3.49 -14.01
C GLY A 149 -9.66 3.48 -12.81
N LEU A 150 -8.40 3.93 -12.98
CA LEU A 150 -7.53 4.21 -11.83
C LEU A 150 -7.97 5.52 -11.16
N ILE A 151 -8.29 5.46 -9.87
CA ILE A 151 -8.62 6.64 -9.06
C ILE A 151 -7.35 7.24 -8.47
N ALA A 152 -6.48 6.40 -7.90
CA ALA A 152 -5.21 6.82 -7.32
C ALA A 152 -4.23 5.65 -7.20
N ALA A 153 -2.93 5.98 -7.19
CA ALA A 153 -1.86 5.03 -6.86
C ALA A 153 -0.79 5.72 -6.02
N ILE A 154 -0.33 5.05 -4.98
CA ILE A 154 0.71 5.52 -4.07
C ILE A 154 1.77 4.43 -3.96
N GLY A 155 3.03 4.78 -4.19
CA GLY A 155 4.15 3.93 -3.81
C GLY A 155 4.20 3.76 -2.29
N ILE A 156 4.37 2.54 -1.82
CA ILE A 156 4.46 2.22 -0.39
C ILE A 156 5.72 1.41 -0.11
N GLY A 157 6.31 1.60 1.09
CA GLY A 157 7.51 0.86 1.48
C GLY A 157 7.71 0.80 2.98
N GLU A 158 8.23 -0.34 3.45
CA GLU A 158 8.65 -0.53 4.85
C GLU A 158 10.08 -0.06 5.09
N ALA A 159 10.84 0.15 4.02
CA ALA A 159 12.21 0.64 4.00
C ALA A 159 12.47 1.35 2.67
N PRO A 160 13.44 2.27 2.61
CA PRO A 160 13.73 3.01 1.38
C PRO A 160 14.27 2.15 0.24
N ILE A 161 14.73 0.94 0.52
CA ILE A 161 15.29 0.01 -0.48
C ILE A 161 14.78 -1.41 -0.23
N GLY A 162 14.36 -2.07 -1.29
CA GLY A 162 14.10 -3.51 -1.33
C GLY A 162 12.77 -3.99 -0.73
N LEU A 163 12.01 -3.12 -0.03
CA LEU A 163 10.71 -3.44 0.55
C LEU A 163 9.68 -2.47 0.01
N GLN A 164 9.20 -2.72 -1.19
CA GLN A 164 8.44 -1.76 -1.99
C GLN A 164 7.16 -2.36 -2.52
N GLY A 165 6.20 -1.51 -2.77
CA GLY A 165 4.91 -1.88 -3.34
C GLY A 165 4.10 -0.68 -3.77
N THR A 166 2.87 -0.95 -4.13
CA THR A 166 1.87 0.04 -4.52
C THR A 166 0.57 -0.24 -3.79
N PHE A 167 -0.01 0.82 -3.25
CA PHE A 167 -1.42 0.87 -2.93
C PHE A 167 -2.14 1.59 -4.07
N SER A 168 -3.14 0.97 -4.67
CA SER A 168 -3.92 1.57 -5.76
C SER A 168 -5.41 1.43 -5.52
N LEU A 169 -6.16 2.44 -5.96
CA LEU A 169 -7.62 2.53 -5.83
C LEU A 169 -8.22 2.60 -7.24
N TRP A 170 -9.24 1.80 -7.49
CA TRP A 170 -9.85 1.60 -8.79
C TRP A 170 -11.37 1.72 -8.72
N GLU A 171 -11.98 2.18 -9.79
CA GLU A 171 -13.44 2.30 -9.91
C GLU A 171 -14.15 0.93 -9.84
N SER A 172 -13.48 -0.13 -10.30
CA SER A 172 -14.06 -1.48 -10.30
C SER A 172 -12.99 -2.59 -10.36
N GLY A 173 -13.43 -3.82 -10.08
CA GLY A 173 -12.61 -5.02 -10.27
C GLY A 173 -12.24 -5.28 -11.72
N ASP A 174 -13.06 -4.86 -12.68
CA ASP A 174 -12.76 -5.03 -14.11
C ASP A 174 -11.72 -4.04 -14.60
N ALA A 175 -11.70 -2.80 -14.08
CA ALA A 175 -10.67 -1.82 -14.39
C ALA A 175 -9.27 -2.36 -14.04
N ILE A 176 -9.10 -2.87 -12.82
CA ILE A 176 -7.81 -3.47 -12.41
C ILE A 176 -7.47 -4.75 -13.17
N LYS A 177 -8.45 -5.61 -13.51
CA LYS A 177 -8.21 -6.79 -14.34
C LYS A 177 -7.73 -6.41 -15.73
N ASN A 178 -8.38 -5.43 -16.38
CA ASN A 178 -7.99 -4.95 -17.69
C ASN A 178 -6.55 -4.40 -17.68
N PHE A 179 -6.19 -3.62 -16.67
CA PHE A 179 -4.81 -3.16 -16.50
C PHE A 179 -3.83 -4.32 -16.35
N ALA A 180 -4.14 -5.28 -15.47
CA ALA A 180 -3.24 -6.40 -15.16
C ALA A 180 -3.02 -7.35 -16.35
N TYR A 181 -4.05 -7.61 -17.17
CA TYR A 181 -3.99 -8.64 -18.20
C TYR A 181 -3.85 -8.09 -19.63
N LYS A 182 -4.20 -6.82 -19.89
CA LYS A 182 -4.13 -6.24 -21.24
C LYS A 182 -2.94 -5.30 -21.45
N GLY A 183 -2.26 -4.87 -20.39
CA GLY A 183 -1.11 -3.97 -20.49
C GLY A 183 0.18 -4.70 -20.90
N ALA A 184 0.70 -4.46 -22.12
CA ALA A 184 1.92 -5.09 -22.61
C ALA A 184 3.13 -4.90 -21.68
N ALA A 185 3.28 -3.71 -21.09
CA ALA A 185 4.33 -3.41 -20.10
C ALA A 185 4.19 -4.27 -18.85
N HIS A 186 2.96 -4.46 -18.35
CA HIS A 186 2.69 -5.27 -17.18
C HIS A 186 2.90 -6.76 -17.45
N GLN A 187 2.46 -7.27 -18.59
CA GLN A 187 2.72 -8.66 -19.02
C GLN A 187 4.22 -8.93 -19.13
N LYS A 188 4.99 -7.99 -19.71
CA LYS A 188 6.45 -8.11 -19.76
C LYS A 188 7.06 -8.17 -18.36
N ALA A 189 6.63 -7.31 -17.43
CA ALA A 189 7.12 -7.32 -16.06
C ALA A 189 6.81 -8.64 -15.34
N ILE A 190 5.62 -9.24 -15.55
CA ILE A 190 5.27 -10.57 -15.02
C ILE A 190 6.20 -11.65 -15.60
N ALA A 191 6.42 -11.66 -16.90
CA ALA A 191 7.32 -12.62 -17.56
C ALA A 191 8.76 -12.47 -17.05
N ASP A 192 9.27 -11.25 -16.95
CA ASP A 192 10.61 -10.95 -16.43
C ASP A 192 10.72 -11.38 -14.95
N THR A 193 9.68 -11.22 -14.14
CA THR A 193 9.64 -11.66 -12.75
C THR A 193 9.82 -13.18 -12.63
N SER A 194 9.12 -13.96 -13.47
CA SER A 194 9.24 -15.42 -13.48
C SER A 194 10.62 -15.89 -13.94
N THR A 195 11.22 -15.19 -14.90
CA THR A 195 12.53 -15.51 -15.47
C THR A 195 13.67 -15.18 -14.48
N TYR A 196 13.65 -13.99 -13.90
CA TYR A 196 14.76 -13.49 -13.08
C TYR A 196 14.59 -13.74 -11.58
N LYS A 197 13.40 -14.19 -11.15
CA LYS A 197 13.08 -14.45 -9.72
C LYS A 197 13.51 -13.28 -8.82
N TRP A 198 13.13 -12.07 -9.19
CA TRP A 198 13.56 -10.84 -8.51
C TRP A 198 13.19 -10.79 -7.05
N TYR A 199 12.06 -11.44 -6.70
CA TYR A 199 11.49 -11.36 -5.35
C TYR A 199 11.95 -12.51 -4.47
N SER A 200 12.17 -12.23 -3.20
CA SER A 200 12.30 -13.22 -2.14
C SER A 200 10.99 -13.42 -1.38
N GLU A 201 10.07 -12.46 -1.51
CA GLU A 201 8.72 -12.49 -0.95
C GLU A 201 7.85 -11.53 -1.76
N GLU A 202 6.62 -11.91 -2.03
CA GLU A 202 5.66 -11.08 -2.75
C GLU A 202 4.26 -11.22 -2.14
N LEU A 203 3.44 -10.19 -2.33
CA LEU A 203 2.02 -10.19 -1.99
C LEU A 203 1.23 -9.43 -3.06
N PHE A 204 0.16 -10.04 -3.52
CA PHE A 204 -0.87 -9.42 -4.37
C PHE A 204 -2.21 -9.59 -3.69
N ALA A 205 -2.82 -8.50 -3.24
CA ALA A 205 -4.11 -8.56 -2.58
C ALA A 205 -5.07 -7.53 -3.17
N ARG A 206 -6.34 -7.92 -3.32
CA ARG A 206 -7.43 -7.06 -3.76
C ARG A 206 -8.50 -7.00 -2.70
N PHE A 207 -9.09 -5.82 -2.54
CA PHE A 207 -10.03 -5.53 -1.49
C PHE A 207 -11.25 -4.80 -2.04
N ALA A 208 -12.43 -5.17 -1.55
CA ALA A 208 -13.63 -4.36 -1.63
C ALA A 208 -13.46 -3.11 -0.79
N VAL A 209 -13.71 -1.93 -1.35
CA VAL A 209 -13.67 -0.66 -0.62
C VAL A 209 -15.03 -0.43 0.01
N ARG A 210 -15.15 -0.65 1.31
CA ARG A 210 -16.42 -0.54 2.04
C ARG A 210 -16.74 0.89 2.46
N ASP A 211 -15.71 1.69 2.76
CA ASP A 211 -15.85 3.10 3.15
C ASP A 211 -14.55 3.85 2.85
N THR A 212 -14.65 5.13 2.55
CA THR A 212 -13.51 6.04 2.41
C THR A 212 -13.83 7.38 3.05
N ARG A 213 -12.80 8.00 3.66
CA ARG A 213 -12.87 9.37 4.21
C ARG A 213 -11.65 10.16 3.77
N GLY A 214 -11.86 11.43 3.44
CA GLY A 214 -10.81 12.33 2.97
C GLY A 214 -10.42 12.07 1.50
N SER A 215 -9.35 12.72 1.05
CA SER A 215 -8.84 12.63 -0.32
C SER A 215 -7.46 11.97 -0.34
N ILE A 216 -7.30 10.99 -1.23
CA ILE A 216 -6.02 10.30 -1.42
C ILE A 216 -5.04 11.12 -2.29
N ASN A 217 -5.56 12.09 -3.05
CA ASN A 217 -4.79 12.94 -3.97
C ASN A 217 -4.45 14.32 -3.37
N SER A 218 -4.76 14.56 -2.09
CA SER A 218 -4.47 15.81 -1.39
C SER A 218 -3.08 15.83 -0.76
#